data_7f5bd8d7a942d1f6c735fe69d7e9688f
#
_entry.id   7f5bd8d7a942d1f6c735fe69d7e9688f
#
_cell.length_a   1.000
_cell.length_b   1.000
_cell.length_c   1.000
_cell.angle_alpha   90.00
_cell.angle_beta   90.00
_cell.angle_gamma   90.00
#
_symmetry.space_group_name_H-M   'P 1'
#
loop_
_entity.id
_entity.type
_entity.pdbx_description
1 polymer ?
#
loop_
_entity_poly.entity_id
_entity_poly.type
_entity_poly.pdbx_seq_one_letter_code
_entity_poly.pdbx_strand_id
1 'polypeptide(L)'
;MTPTEVYSAQKNGADLVKIFPANIVSPAFISSIIELFPGQLFMPTGGVDLTAKNISGWFHAGACAVGMGSKLISKDVLEKKLYDQLYTDTIKTLELVKAAM
;
A
#
# COMPACT_ATOMS: atom_id res chain seq x y z
N MET A 1 13.04 -5.42 -4.22
CA MET A 1 12.52 -4.32 -5.07
C MET A 1 13.60 -3.27 -5.25
N THR A 2 13.94 -2.97 -6.48
CA THR A 2 15.01 -2.03 -6.85
C THR A 2 14.51 -1.07 -7.92
N PRO A 3 15.18 0.08 -8.13
CA PRO A 3 14.85 0.96 -9.26
C PRO A 3 14.94 0.25 -10.63
N THR A 4 15.84 -0.71 -10.77
CA THR A 4 15.95 -1.50 -12.01
C THR A 4 14.70 -2.31 -12.27
N GLU A 5 14.12 -2.92 -11.23
CA GLU A 5 12.89 -3.68 -11.34
C GLU A 5 11.69 -2.77 -11.67
N VAL A 6 11.65 -1.57 -11.08
CA VAL A 6 10.62 -0.57 -11.39
C VAL A 6 10.73 -0.14 -12.86
N TYR A 7 11.94 0.13 -13.32
CA TYR A 7 12.19 0.46 -14.73
C TYR A 7 11.71 -0.66 -15.65
N SER A 8 12.01 -1.90 -15.30
CA SER A 8 11.59 -3.06 -16.09
C SER A 8 10.06 -3.15 -16.18
N ALA A 9 9.36 -2.93 -15.07
CA ALA A 9 7.90 -2.94 -15.03
C ALA A 9 7.33 -1.83 -15.91
N GLN A 10 7.86 -0.62 -15.81
CA GLN A 10 7.44 0.52 -16.61
C GLN A 10 7.69 0.26 -18.12
N LYS A 11 8.84 -0.26 -18.46
CA LYS A 11 9.20 -0.59 -19.84
C LYS A 11 8.25 -1.63 -20.46
N ASN A 12 7.74 -2.54 -19.64
CA ASN A 12 6.78 -3.55 -20.06
C ASN A 12 5.31 -3.06 -20.01
N GLY A 13 5.08 -1.78 -19.78
CA GLY A 13 3.77 -1.17 -19.90
C GLY A 13 2.93 -1.19 -18.63
N ALA A 14 3.53 -1.35 -17.46
CA ALA A 14 2.77 -1.31 -16.20
C ALA A 14 2.24 0.09 -15.94
N ASP A 15 0.93 0.22 -15.78
CA ASP A 15 0.29 1.48 -15.38
C ASP A 15 0.49 1.74 -13.90
N LEU A 16 0.45 0.68 -13.10
CA LEU A 16 0.62 0.73 -11.65
C LEU A 16 1.66 -0.31 -11.25
N VAL A 17 2.65 0.10 -10.47
CA VAL A 17 3.68 -0.81 -9.94
C VAL A 17 3.37 -1.12 -8.49
N LYS A 18 3.15 -2.38 -8.20
CA LYS A 18 2.96 -2.86 -6.83
C LYS A 18 4.32 -3.02 -6.16
N ILE A 19 4.48 -2.40 -5.01
CA ILE A 19 5.68 -2.51 -4.18
C ILE A 19 5.41 -3.52 -3.08
N PHE A 20 6.10 -4.65 -3.11
CA PHE A 20 5.91 -5.73 -2.13
C PHE A 20 7.25 -6.44 -1.86
N PRO A 21 7.61 -6.76 -0.60
CA PRO A 21 6.91 -6.36 0.62
C PRO A 21 7.28 -4.93 1.04
N ALA A 22 6.27 -4.08 1.19
CA ALA A 22 6.49 -2.66 1.42
C ALA A 22 7.14 -2.35 2.78
N ASN A 23 6.91 -3.19 3.78
CA ASN A 23 7.53 -3.03 5.09
C ASN A 23 9.06 -3.17 5.06
N ILE A 24 9.61 -3.83 4.04
CA ILE A 24 11.05 -3.97 3.88
C ILE A 24 11.66 -2.69 3.31
N VAL A 25 10.97 -2.05 2.37
CA VAL A 25 11.52 -0.90 1.65
C VAL A 25 11.14 0.46 2.24
N SER A 26 10.06 0.55 2.99
CA SER A 26 9.56 1.76 3.66
C SER A 26 9.00 2.85 2.72
N PRO A 27 8.27 3.83 3.26
CA PRO A 27 7.80 4.97 2.46
C PRO A 27 8.91 5.77 1.78
N ALA A 28 10.10 5.83 2.39
CA ALA A 28 11.25 6.53 1.81
C ALA A 28 11.65 5.98 0.44
N PHE A 29 11.46 4.69 0.21
CA PHE A 29 11.72 4.09 -1.09
C PHE A 29 10.80 4.71 -2.16
N ILE A 30 9.52 4.85 -1.87
CA ILE A 30 8.56 5.43 -2.82
C ILE A 30 8.89 6.89 -3.10
N SER A 31 9.15 7.69 -2.07
CA SER A 31 9.48 9.11 -2.28
C SER A 31 10.76 9.29 -3.09
N SER A 32 11.68 8.34 -2.99
CA SER A 32 12.93 8.38 -3.77
C SER A 32 12.73 7.99 -5.22
N ILE A 33 12.00 6.90 -5.49
CA ILE A 33 11.84 6.41 -6.85
C ILE A 33 10.85 7.21 -7.69
N ILE A 34 9.89 7.88 -7.06
CA ILE A 34 8.90 8.66 -7.80
C ILE A 34 9.56 9.81 -8.60
N GLU A 35 10.67 10.32 -8.12
CA GLU A 35 11.44 11.34 -8.82
C GLU A 35 12.11 10.79 -10.08
N LEU A 36 12.49 9.51 -10.05
CA LEU A 36 13.14 8.83 -11.17
C LEU A 36 12.15 8.39 -12.25
N PHE A 37 10.90 8.20 -11.89
CA PHE A 37 9.88 7.69 -12.80
C PHE A 37 8.63 8.61 -12.78
N PRO A 38 8.75 9.84 -13.32
CA PRO A 38 7.63 10.77 -13.33
C PRO A 38 6.39 10.18 -14.01
N GLY A 39 5.24 10.32 -13.35
CA GLY A 39 3.97 9.80 -13.87
C GLY A 39 3.69 8.33 -13.57
N GLN A 40 4.67 7.58 -13.07
CA GLN A 40 4.43 6.19 -12.69
C GLN A 40 3.67 6.13 -11.37
N LEU A 41 2.64 5.29 -11.32
CA LEU A 41 1.82 5.07 -10.11
C LEU A 41 2.36 3.90 -9.31
N PHE A 42 2.32 4.02 -7.97
CA PHE A 42 2.84 3.01 -7.05
C PHE A 42 1.80 2.65 -5.99
N MET A 43 1.73 1.36 -5.67
CA MET A 43 0.84 0.82 -4.64
C MET A 43 1.64 -0.07 -3.67
N PRO A 44 1.99 0.43 -2.48
CA PRO A 44 2.64 -0.41 -1.48
C PRO A 44 1.68 -1.47 -0.94
N THR A 45 2.21 -2.67 -0.74
CA THR A 45 1.48 -3.80 -0.19
C THR A 45 2.42 -4.57 0.74
N GLY A 46 1.90 -5.10 1.83
CA GLY A 46 2.69 -5.76 2.85
C GLY A 46 3.22 -4.77 3.89
N GLY A 47 2.79 -4.93 5.14
CA GLY A 47 3.16 -4.02 6.20
C GLY A 47 2.38 -2.71 6.23
N VAL A 48 1.34 -2.58 5.42
CA VAL A 48 0.40 -1.45 5.52
C VAL A 48 -0.54 -1.74 6.69
N ASP A 49 -0.53 -0.88 7.69
CA ASP A 49 -1.30 -1.07 8.92
C ASP A 49 -2.56 -0.23 8.96
N LEU A 50 -3.52 -0.64 9.81
CA LEU A 50 -4.81 0.04 10.03
C LEU A 50 -4.65 1.27 10.92
N THR A 51 -3.65 2.10 10.70
CA THR A 51 -3.43 3.32 11.48
C THR A 51 -3.33 4.53 10.57
N ALA A 52 -3.82 5.67 11.06
CA ALA A 52 -3.75 6.93 10.30
C ALA A 52 -2.30 7.29 9.95
N LYS A 53 -1.39 7.11 10.90
CA LYS A 53 0.03 7.44 10.71
C LYS A 53 0.67 6.60 9.61
N ASN A 54 0.43 5.30 9.62
CA ASN A 54 1.02 4.39 8.63
C ASN A 54 0.47 4.67 7.23
N ILE A 55 -0.85 4.72 7.10
CA ILE A 55 -1.52 4.97 5.80
C ILE A 55 -1.14 6.34 5.26
N SER A 56 -1.18 7.37 6.10
CA SER A 56 -0.79 8.73 5.73
C SER A 56 0.65 8.79 5.26
N GLY A 57 1.56 8.05 5.91
CA GLY A 57 2.97 7.98 5.52
C GLY A 57 3.17 7.51 4.09
N TRP A 58 2.41 6.50 3.68
CA TRP A 58 2.49 5.98 2.30
C TRP A 58 2.00 7.00 1.28
N PHE A 59 0.86 7.63 1.54
CA PHE A 59 0.32 8.63 0.61
C PHE A 59 1.18 9.89 0.56
N HIS A 60 1.74 10.34 1.68
CA HIS A 60 2.68 11.46 1.70
C HIS A 60 3.96 11.15 0.91
N ALA A 61 4.39 9.91 0.88
CA ALA A 61 5.54 9.49 0.08
C ALA A 61 5.26 9.48 -1.42
N GLY A 62 3.99 9.52 -1.82
CA GLY A 62 3.59 9.58 -3.22
C GLY A 62 2.83 8.36 -3.74
N ALA A 63 2.45 7.43 -2.87
CA ALA A 63 1.62 6.30 -3.28
C ALA A 63 0.24 6.77 -3.74
N CYS A 64 -0.33 6.12 -4.74
CA CYS A 64 -1.69 6.41 -5.22
C CYS A 64 -2.75 5.49 -4.61
N ALA A 65 -2.32 4.37 -4.04
CA ALA A 65 -3.20 3.39 -3.42
C ALA A 65 -2.37 2.56 -2.44
N VAL A 66 -3.04 1.79 -1.59
CA VAL A 66 -2.39 0.82 -0.70
C VAL A 66 -3.07 -0.53 -0.83
N GLY A 67 -2.29 -1.60 -0.73
CA GLY A 67 -2.81 -2.96 -0.68
C GLY A 67 -2.71 -3.50 0.73
N MET A 68 -3.78 -4.09 1.23
CA MET A 68 -3.84 -4.65 2.58
C MET A 68 -4.31 -6.10 2.52
N GLY A 69 -3.59 -6.97 3.19
CA GLY A 69 -3.93 -8.37 3.31
C GLY A 69 -4.17 -8.78 4.75
N SER A 70 -3.20 -9.46 5.36
CA SER A 70 -3.34 -10.04 6.70
C SER A 70 -3.64 -9.04 7.83
N LYS A 71 -3.32 -7.77 7.64
CA LYS A 71 -3.65 -6.74 8.64
C LYS A 71 -5.13 -6.40 8.68
N LEU A 72 -5.84 -6.58 7.56
CA LEU A 72 -7.27 -6.36 7.45
C LEU A 72 -8.03 -7.69 7.53
N ILE A 73 -7.60 -8.67 6.73
CA ILE A 73 -8.21 -9.99 6.67
C ILE A 73 -7.29 -10.96 7.40
N SER A 74 -7.36 -10.93 8.73
CA SER A 74 -6.50 -11.74 9.57
C SER A 74 -6.93 -13.20 9.59
N LYS A 75 -6.01 -14.06 10.05
CA LYS A 75 -6.31 -15.47 10.25
C LYS A 75 -7.49 -15.67 11.22
N ASP A 76 -7.55 -14.89 12.31
CA ASP A 76 -8.65 -14.95 13.27
C ASP A 76 -9.99 -14.59 12.64
N VAL A 77 -10.02 -13.54 11.81
CA VAL A 77 -11.23 -13.12 11.10
C VAL A 77 -11.75 -14.27 10.22
N LEU A 78 -10.85 -14.94 9.50
CA LEU A 78 -11.23 -16.05 8.62
C LEU A 78 -11.65 -17.29 9.41
N GLU A 79 -10.90 -17.69 10.43
CA GLU A 79 -11.17 -18.90 11.20
C GLU A 79 -12.43 -18.78 12.07
N LYS A 80 -12.63 -17.62 12.69
CA LYS A 80 -13.76 -17.36 13.59
C LYS A 80 -14.94 -16.71 12.88
N LYS A 81 -14.85 -16.47 11.59
CA LYS A 81 -15.89 -15.84 10.76
C LYS A 81 -16.35 -14.51 11.33
N LEU A 82 -15.40 -13.68 11.73
CA LEU A 82 -15.64 -12.35 12.33
C LEU A 82 -15.99 -11.32 11.25
N TYR A 83 -17.05 -11.56 10.51
CA TYR A 83 -17.41 -10.74 9.34
C TYR A 83 -17.86 -9.33 9.72
N ASP A 84 -18.51 -9.16 10.87
CA ASP A 84 -18.91 -7.83 11.36
C ASP A 84 -17.69 -6.98 11.68
N GLN A 85 -16.67 -7.60 12.28
CA GLN A 85 -15.41 -6.93 12.55
C GLN A 85 -14.70 -6.54 11.25
N LEU A 86 -14.69 -7.45 10.28
CA LEU A 86 -14.10 -7.17 8.95
C LEU A 86 -14.80 -6.00 8.28
N TYR A 87 -16.12 -5.95 8.36
CA TYR A 87 -16.91 -4.84 7.82
C TYR A 87 -16.51 -3.51 8.48
N THR A 88 -16.48 -3.47 9.80
CA THR A 88 -16.13 -2.27 10.56
C THR A 88 -14.69 -1.82 10.26
N ASP A 89 -13.74 -2.76 10.24
CA ASP A 89 -12.34 -2.46 9.96
C ASP A 89 -12.15 -1.96 8.52
N THR A 90 -12.90 -2.51 7.57
CA THR A 90 -12.84 -2.08 6.17
C THR A 90 -13.35 -0.66 6.02
N ILE A 91 -14.48 -0.31 6.65
CA ILE A 91 -15.00 1.06 6.62
C ILE A 91 -13.99 2.03 7.23
N LYS A 92 -13.44 1.68 8.39
CA LYS A 92 -12.42 2.51 9.05
C LYS A 92 -11.21 2.72 8.15
N THR A 93 -10.75 1.66 7.49
CA THR A 93 -9.61 1.73 6.58
C THR A 93 -9.89 2.67 5.41
N LEU A 94 -11.07 2.56 4.80
CA LEU A 94 -11.46 3.43 3.69
C LEU A 94 -11.53 4.90 4.12
N GLU A 95 -12.00 5.17 5.34
CA GLU A 95 -12.01 6.53 5.88
C GLU A 95 -10.59 7.06 6.08
N LEU A 96 -9.67 6.23 6.60
CA LEU A 96 -8.27 6.61 6.78
C LEU A 96 -7.58 6.89 5.45
N VAL A 97 -7.85 6.08 4.44
CA VAL A 97 -7.31 6.28 3.07
C VAL A 97 -7.84 7.58 2.50
N LYS A 98 -9.14 7.81 2.60
CA LYS A 98 -9.77 9.03 2.07
C LYS A 98 -9.19 10.28 2.74
N ALA A 99 -8.96 10.23 4.04
CA ALA A 99 -8.38 11.36 4.77
C ALA A 99 -6.90 11.60 4.41
N ALA A 100 -6.18 10.56 3.99
CA ALA A 100 -4.76 10.64 3.63
C ALA A 100 -4.51 11.09 2.18
N MET A 101 -5.50 10.96 1.34
CA MET A 101 -5.39 11.30 -0.09
C MET A 101 -5.33 12.80 -0.38
#